data_3e4381ca0fb753123f69699cd9847b4e
#
_entry.id   3e4381ca0fb753123f69699cd9847b4e
#
_cell.length_a   1.000
_cell.length_b   1.000
_cell.length_c   1.000
_cell.angle_alpha   90.00
_cell.angle_beta   90.00
_cell.angle_gamma   90.00
#
_symmetry.space_group_name_H-M   'P 1'
#
loop_
_entity.id
_entity.type
_entity.pdbx_description
1 polymer ?
#
loop_
_entity_poly.entity_id
_entity_poly.type
_entity_poly.pdbx_seq_one_letter_code
_entity_poly.pdbx_strand_id
1 'polypeptide(L)'
;MRVVDCSECGGTGAAKGTTPTVCPECHGSGVQTVSQRTPLGVMSTQRTCSRCGGTGKIINTPCQKCNGKGKVRTRKKIEVNIPAGIDNNQIVNVRGFGNAGSNGGPSGDLKVIISIKKHAYFKRDGYDVWFDKHISIVEATLGAEVEIPTLEGNVKLNIPSGTQPGEVFTLKGNKGISRLNGMGKGDEHVRIIVDIPKNVTSEQKQLLKEFDKTYVPPKNSGKEGFFDKFKKK
;
A
#
# COMPACT_ATOMS: atom_id res chain seq x y z
N MET A 1 15.67 12.65 1.05
CA MET A 1 16.55 13.68 0.44
C MET A 1 15.94 14.10 -0.89
N ARG A 2 15.94 15.38 -1.23
CA ARG A 2 15.51 15.90 -2.54
C ARG A 2 16.57 16.83 -3.12
N VAL A 3 16.59 16.97 -4.43
CA VAL A 3 17.39 17.94 -5.15
C VAL A 3 16.58 19.24 -5.22
N VAL A 4 17.18 20.33 -4.77
CA VAL A 4 16.57 21.66 -4.82
C VAL A 4 17.53 22.63 -5.49
N ASP A 5 17.01 23.74 -5.97
CA ASP A 5 17.86 24.79 -6.48
C ASP A 5 18.78 25.35 -5.38
N CYS A 6 19.99 25.66 -5.75
CA CYS A 6 20.97 26.18 -4.82
C CYS A 6 20.54 27.56 -4.32
N SER A 7 20.40 27.72 -3.02
CA SER A 7 19.94 28.96 -2.40
C SER A 7 20.91 30.14 -2.56
N GLU A 8 22.20 29.89 -2.88
CA GLU A 8 23.17 30.93 -3.08
C GLU A 8 23.15 31.52 -4.49
N CYS A 9 23.00 30.68 -5.49
CA CYS A 9 23.00 31.11 -6.88
C CYS A 9 21.61 31.10 -7.52
N GLY A 10 20.54 30.72 -6.80
CA GLY A 10 19.19 30.66 -7.34
C GLY A 10 19.02 29.67 -8.50
N GLY A 11 19.83 28.60 -8.54
CA GLY A 11 19.76 27.59 -9.61
C GLY A 11 20.66 27.88 -10.82
N THR A 12 21.29 29.06 -10.90
CA THR A 12 22.14 29.45 -12.07
C THR A 12 23.45 28.71 -12.14
N GLY A 13 23.98 28.24 -11.02
CA GLY A 13 25.31 27.63 -10.92
C GLY A 13 26.45 28.61 -10.89
N ALA A 14 26.23 29.90 -11.15
CA ALA A 14 27.26 30.96 -11.11
C ALA A 14 27.43 31.50 -9.68
N ALA A 15 28.61 31.99 -9.35
CA ALA A 15 28.86 32.60 -8.06
C ALA A 15 27.99 33.85 -7.86
N LYS A 16 27.73 34.20 -6.59
CA LYS A 16 26.90 35.36 -6.23
C LYS A 16 27.50 36.64 -6.86
N GLY A 17 26.69 37.41 -7.56
CA GLY A 17 27.12 38.61 -8.27
C GLY A 17 27.64 38.36 -9.70
N THR A 18 27.69 37.12 -10.16
CA THR A 18 28.07 36.79 -11.55
C THR A 18 26.88 36.12 -12.29
N THR A 19 26.84 36.32 -13.60
CA THR A 19 25.84 35.71 -14.46
C THR A 19 26.48 34.75 -15.44
N PRO A 20 25.80 33.63 -15.79
CA PRO A 20 26.25 32.75 -16.86
C PRO A 20 26.28 33.51 -18.20
N THR A 21 27.34 33.35 -18.98
CA THR A 21 27.48 33.94 -20.32
C THR A 21 26.91 32.99 -21.39
N VAL A 22 26.41 33.55 -22.47
CA VAL A 22 25.93 32.76 -23.61
C VAL A 22 27.12 31.98 -24.21
N CYS A 23 26.94 30.72 -24.52
CA CYS A 23 27.99 29.91 -25.15
C CYS A 23 28.32 30.43 -26.57
N PRO A 24 29.58 30.81 -26.87
CA PRO A 24 29.92 31.37 -28.16
C PRO A 24 29.89 30.36 -29.31
N GLU A 25 29.95 29.07 -29.03
CA GLU A 25 29.94 28.03 -30.06
C GLU A 25 28.53 27.65 -30.54
N CYS A 26 27.56 27.67 -29.66
CA CYS A 26 26.18 27.32 -30.01
C CYS A 26 25.22 28.52 -29.90
N HIS A 27 25.72 29.69 -29.59
CA HIS A 27 24.92 30.93 -29.43
C HIS A 27 23.66 30.79 -28.56
N GLY A 28 23.79 29.97 -27.51
CA GLY A 28 22.69 29.72 -26.56
C GLY A 28 21.78 28.54 -26.88
N SER A 29 21.90 27.94 -28.08
CA SER A 29 21.03 26.82 -28.49
C SER A 29 21.29 25.49 -27.76
N GLY A 30 22.49 25.33 -27.19
CA GLY A 30 22.91 24.07 -26.54
C GLY A 30 23.24 22.95 -27.51
N VAL A 31 22.99 23.10 -28.80
CA VAL A 31 23.23 22.10 -29.84
C VAL A 31 24.07 22.69 -30.98
N GLN A 32 24.84 21.84 -31.65
CA GLN A 32 25.60 22.17 -32.84
C GLN A 32 25.13 21.30 -33.96
N THR A 33 24.92 21.91 -35.14
CA THR A 33 24.60 21.17 -36.36
C THR A 33 25.88 20.79 -37.06
N VAL A 34 26.11 19.50 -37.19
CA VAL A 34 27.28 18.97 -37.93
C VAL A 34 26.79 18.37 -39.25
N SER A 35 27.28 18.90 -40.33
CA SER A 35 27.01 18.39 -41.70
C SER A 35 28.07 17.38 -42.09
N GLN A 36 27.65 16.15 -42.32
CA GLN A 36 28.52 15.10 -42.89
C GLN A 36 28.18 14.85 -44.34
N ARG A 37 29.19 14.87 -45.20
CA ARG A 37 29.06 14.40 -46.59
C ARG A 37 29.07 12.88 -46.61
N THR A 38 27.99 12.29 -47.09
CA THR A 38 27.90 10.86 -47.37
C THR A 38 27.78 10.61 -48.86
N PRO A 39 28.03 9.39 -49.36
CA PRO A 39 27.87 9.07 -50.77
C PRO A 39 26.46 9.34 -51.33
N LEU A 40 25.47 9.46 -50.45
CA LEU A 40 24.06 9.72 -50.79
C LEU A 40 23.63 11.18 -50.62
N GLY A 41 24.57 12.09 -50.26
CA GLY A 41 24.28 13.50 -50.07
C GLY A 41 24.81 14.06 -48.75
N VAL A 42 24.43 15.29 -48.42
CA VAL A 42 24.81 15.96 -47.17
C VAL A 42 23.76 15.65 -46.11
N MET A 43 24.16 14.94 -45.05
CA MET A 43 23.31 14.74 -43.85
C MET A 43 23.70 15.73 -42.76
N SER A 44 22.72 16.45 -42.27
CA SER A 44 22.86 17.34 -41.11
C SER A 44 22.37 16.63 -39.85
N THR A 45 23.25 16.46 -38.85
CA THR A 45 22.96 15.87 -37.56
C THR A 45 23.14 16.90 -36.46
N GLN A 46 22.22 16.94 -35.49
CA GLN A 46 22.36 17.79 -34.30
C GLN A 46 23.10 17.02 -33.20
N ARG A 47 24.14 17.63 -32.68
CA ARG A 47 24.93 17.09 -31.55
C ARG A 47 24.88 18.08 -30.37
N THR A 48 24.89 17.54 -29.18
CA THR A 48 25.04 18.38 -27.97
C THR A 48 26.33 19.19 -28.08
N CYS A 49 26.25 20.50 -27.80
CA CYS A 49 27.44 21.36 -27.85
C CYS A 49 28.44 20.91 -26.77
N SER A 50 29.65 20.56 -27.22
CA SER A 50 30.71 20.02 -26.36
C SER A 50 31.19 21.03 -25.32
N ARG A 51 31.17 22.33 -25.63
CA ARG A 51 31.68 23.39 -24.76
C ARG A 51 30.77 23.69 -23.61
N CYS A 52 29.45 23.72 -23.80
CA CYS A 52 28.47 24.01 -22.74
C CYS A 52 27.75 22.77 -22.24
N GLY A 53 27.99 21.59 -22.79
CA GLY A 53 27.32 20.35 -22.40
C GLY A 53 25.79 20.38 -22.55
N GLY A 54 25.29 21.13 -23.55
CA GLY A 54 23.87 21.26 -23.83
C GLY A 54 23.12 22.38 -23.07
N THR A 55 23.79 23.09 -22.15
CA THR A 55 23.15 24.13 -21.37
C THR A 55 22.94 25.46 -22.09
N GLY A 56 23.62 25.68 -23.20
CA GLY A 56 23.63 26.94 -23.94
C GLY A 56 24.41 28.08 -23.25
N LYS A 57 24.86 27.85 -22.02
CA LYS A 57 25.52 28.87 -21.18
C LYS A 57 26.84 28.34 -20.64
N ILE A 58 27.76 29.26 -20.34
CA ILE A 58 29.06 28.97 -19.74
C ILE A 58 29.16 29.72 -18.42
N ILE A 59 29.60 29.01 -17.39
CA ILE A 59 29.80 29.56 -16.05
C ILE A 59 31.31 29.81 -15.87
N ASN A 60 31.72 31.07 -15.89
CA ASN A 60 33.13 31.44 -15.70
C ASN A 60 33.57 31.31 -14.21
N THR A 61 32.68 31.68 -13.31
CA THR A 61 32.94 31.58 -11.87
C THR A 61 31.88 30.70 -11.24
N PRO A 62 32.19 29.44 -10.91
CA PRO A 62 31.21 28.52 -10.34
C PRO A 62 30.84 28.87 -8.91
N CYS A 63 29.57 28.68 -8.56
CA CYS A 63 29.08 28.80 -7.19
C CYS A 63 29.74 27.75 -6.30
N GLN A 64 30.34 28.15 -5.19
CA GLN A 64 31.07 27.25 -4.28
C GLN A 64 30.16 26.20 -3.64
N LYS A 65 28.89 26.54 -3.31
CA LYS A 65 27.94 25.64 -2.66
C LYS A 65 27.48 24.49 -3.55
N CYS A 66 27.26 24.73 -4.80
CA CYS A 66 26.77 23.72 -5.74
C CYS A 66 27.83 23.28 -6.77
N ASN A 67 29.04 23.82 -6.73
CA ASN A 67 30.14 23.54 -7.65
C ASN A 67 29.73 23.68 -9.13
N GLY A 68 29.02 24.76 -9.46
CA GLY A 68 28.54 25.04 -10.81
C GLY A 68 27.27 24.29 -11.22
N LYS A 69 26.77 23.33 -10.45
CA LYS A 69 25.61 22.49 -10.81
C LYS A 69 24.27 23.21 -10.69
N GLY A 70 24.19 24.34 -10.01
CA GLY A 70 22.94 25.06 -9.74
C GLY A 70 22.01 24.38 -8.75
N LYS A 71 22.27 23.11 -8.37
CA LYS A 71 21.40 22.30 -7.53
C LYS A 71 22.17 21.66 -6.38
N VAL A 72 21.47 21.48 -5.25
CA VAL A 72 22.01 20.85 -4.05
C VAL A 72 21.05 19.79 -3.51
N ARG A 73 21.58 18.77 -2.84
CA ARG A 73 20.77 17.75 -2.15
C ARG A 73 20.48 18.23 -0.72
N THR A 74 19.21 18.31 -0.37
CA THR A 74 18.75 18.76 0.95
C THR A 74 17.81 17.74 1.58
N ARG A 75 17.84 17.63 2.91
CA ARG A 75 16.80 16.90 3.67
C ARG A 75 15.73 17.91 4.08
N LYS A 76 14.49 17.65 3.73
CA LYS A 76 13.33 18.42 4.16
C LYS A 76 12.32 17.49 4.80
N LYS A 77 11.77 17.86 5.96
CA LYS A 77 10.61 17.20 6.54
C LYS A 77 9.39 17.63 5.73
N ILE A 78 8.53 16.67 5.38
CA ILE A 78 7.31 16.90 4.62
C ILE A 78 6.21 16.19 5.38
N GLU A 79 5.14 16.87 5.68
CA GLU A 79 3.92 16.30 6.21
C GLU A 79 3.09 15.75 5.04
N VAL A 80 2.67 14.50 5.16
CA VAL A 80 1.85 13.84 4.17
C VAL A 80 0.57 13.40 4.85
N ASN A 81 -0.55 13.92 4.38
CA ASN A 81 -1.85 13.53 4.87
C ASN A 81 -2.24 12.19 4.22
N ILE A 82 -2.32 11.14 5.04
CA ILE A 82 -2.69 9.79 4.58
C ILE A 82 -4.18 9.61 4.85
N PRO A 83 -5.01 9.42 3.80
CA PRO A 83 -6.44 9.22 3.98
C PRO A 83 -6.71 7.89 4.69
N ALA A 84 -7.73 7.89 5.57
CA ALA A 84 -8.21 6.67 6.21
C ALA A 84 -8.72 5.67 5.16
N GLY A 85 -8.44 4.39 5.38
CA GLY A 85 -8.85 3.34 4.45
C GLY A 85 -7.89 3.06 3.30
N ILE A 86 -6.78 3.80 3.21
CA ILE A 86 -5.75 3.55 2.19
C ILE A 86 -5.31 2.08 2.22
N ASP A 87 -4.99 1.53 1.05
CA ASP A 87 -4.56 0.14 0.94
C ASP A 87 -3.04 0.01 0.75
N ASN A 88 -2.57 -1.23 0.89
CA ASN A 88 -1.16 -1.53 0.70
C ASN A 88 -0.73 -1.24 -0.75
N ASN A 89 0.50 -0.73 -0.92
CA ASN A 89 1.07 -0.32 -2.21
C ASN A 89 0.34 0.83 -2.91
N GLN A 90 -0.62 1.49 -2.29
CA GLN A 90 -1.20 2.71 -2.85
C GLN A 90 -0.21 3.88 -2.80
N ILE A 91 -0.33 4.76 -3.78
CA ILE A 91 0.57 5.89 -3.97
C ILE A 91 -0.17 7.18 -3.65
N VAL A 92 0.38 7.94 -2.70
CA VAL A 92 -0.05 9.31 -2.40
C VAL A 92 0.88 10.27 -3.13
N ASN A 93 0.32 11.08 -4.01
CA ASN A 93 1.05 12.11 -4.76
C ASN A 93 1.06 13.43 -3.98
N VAL A 94 2.26 13.94 -3.68
CA VAL A 94 2.45 15.26 -3.08
C VAL A 94 3.03 16.20 -4.13
N ARG A 95 2.18 17.07 -4.69
CA ARG A 95 2.53 17.95 -5.81
C ARG A 95 3.63 18.95 -5.43
N GLY A 96 4.60 19.14 -6.34
CA GLY A 96 5.68 20.12 -6.19
C GLY A 96 6.74 19.78 -5.12
N PHE A 97 6.64 18.62 -4.49
CA PHE A 97 7.60 18.18 -3.45
C PHE A 97 8.65 17.19 -3.96
N GLY A 98 8.69 16.93 -5.25
CA GLY A 98 9.74 16.16 -5.91
C GLY A 98 11.04 16.95 -6.07
N ASN A 99 11.91 16.50 -6.96
CA ASN A 99 13.16 17.19 -7.30
C ASN A 99 12.90 18.45 -8.12
N ALA A 100 13.78 19.43 -7.99
CA ALA A 100 13.76 20.64 -8.81
C ALA A 100 13.86 20.28 -10.31
N GLY A 101 13.04 20.93 -11.10
CA GLY A 101 13.03 20.78 -12.56
C GLY A 101 14.35 21.20 -13.21
N SER A 102 14.59 20.82 -14.45
CA SER A 102 15.74 21.25 -15.21
C SER A 102 15.50 22.63 -15.80
N ASN A 103 16.58 23.42 -15.96
CA ASN A 103 16.55 24.74 -16.62
C ASN A 103 15.48 25.73 -16.08
N GLY A 104 15.28 25.76 -14.77
CA GLY A 104 14.28 26.63 -14.15
C GLY A 104 12.83 26.14 -14.26
N GLY A 105 12.62 24.89 -14.70
CA GLY A 105 11.28 24.29 -14.73
C GLY A 105 10.73 24.02 -13.32
N PRO A 106 9.42 23.79 -13.21
CA PRO A 106 8.77 23.49 -11.92
C PRO A 106 9.31 22.23 -11.29
N SER A 107 9.25 22.15 -9.96
CA SER A 107 9.57 20.91 -9.23
C SER A 107 8.57 19.81 -9.59
N GLY A 108 9.06 18.59 -9.71
CA GLY A 108 8.22 17.42 -9.90
C GLY A 108 7.43 17.05 -8.63
N ASP A 109 6.67 15.97 -8.69
CA ASP A 109 5.87 15.48 -7.57
C ASP A 109 6.64 14.43 -6.75
N LEU A 110 6.33 14.35 -5.47
CA LEU A 110 6.78 13.27 -4.60
C LEU A 110 5.72 12.18 -4.58
N LYS A 111 6.11 10.97 -4.96
CA LYS A 111 5.28 9.78 -4.84
C LYS A 111 5.62 9.06 -3.55
N VAL A 112 4.65 8.93 -2.66
CA VAL A 112 4.78 8.22 -1.39
C VAL A 112 4.04 6.89 -1.52
N ILE A 113 4.78 5.79 -1.48
CA ILE A 113 4.22 4.43 -1.51
C ILE A 113 3.91 4.02 -0.07
N ILE A 114 2.67 3.62 0.18
CA ILE A 114 2.22 3.20 1.51
C ILE A 114 2.43 1.70 1.66
N SER A 115 3.07 1.32 2.76
CA SER A 115 3.20 -0.08 3.16
C SER A 115 2.52 -0.28 4.51
N ILE A 116 1.51 -1.15 4.54
CA ILE A 116 0.71 -1.43 5.75
C ILE A 116 1.25 -2.68 6.44
N LYS A 117 1.51 -2.57 7.73
CA LYS A 117 1.89 -3.72 8.57
C LYS A 117 0.68 -4.61 8.80
N LYS A 118 0.90 -5.93 8.79
CA LYS A 118 -0.14 -6.90 9.18
C LYS A 118 -0.50 -6.69 10.65
N HIS A 119 -1.81 -6.72 10.94
CA HIS A 119 -2.29 -6.72 12.32
C HIS A 119 -2.12 -8.12 12.95
N ALA A 120 -2.05 -8.18 14.30
CA ALA A 120 -1.80 -9.45 15.00
C ALA A 120 -2.93 -10.47 14.80
N TYR A 121 -4.17 -10.02 14.81
CA TYR A 121 -5.35 -10.88 14.73
C TYR A 121 -6.37 -10.44 13.68
N PHE A 122 -6.40 -9.17 13.24
CA PHE A 122 -7.27 -8.75 12.14
C PHE A 122 -6.65 -9.02 10.79
N LYS A 123 -7.45 -9.57 9.88
CA LYS A 123 -7.12 -9.73 8.46
C LYS A 123 -7.99 -8.78 7.65
N ARG A 124 -7.40 -8.00 6.78
CA ARG A 124 -8.10 -7.08 5.89
C ARG A 124 -8.41 -7.76 4.57
N ASP A 125 -9.65 -7.58 4.10
CA ASP A 125 -10.09 -7.95 2.76
C ASP A 125 -10.85 -6.78 2.14
N GLY A 126 -10.18 -6.02 1.29
CA GLY A 126 -10.72 -4.77 0.77
C GLY A 126 -11.02 -3.75 1.89
N TYR A 127 -12.29 -3.47 2.13
CA TYR A 127 -12.77 -2.62 3.22
C TYR A 127 -13.32 -3.41 4.41
N ASP A 128 -13.45 -4.71 4.27
CA ASP A 128 -13.93 -5.58 5.33
C ASP A 128 -12.78 -6.09 6.19
N VAL A 129 -13.12 -6.48 7.42
CA VAL A 129 -12.18 -6.99 8.41
C VAL A 129 -12.62 -8.38 8.81
N TRP A 130 -11.69 -9.30 8.85
CA TRP A 130 -11.89 -10.66 9.30
C TRP A 130 -11.21 -10.88 10.63
N PHE A 131 -11.96 -11.51 11.56
CA PHE A 131 -11.47 -11.90 12.86
C PHE A 131 -11.81 -13.37 13.14
N ASP A 132 -10.83 -14.15 13.59
CA ASP A 132 -11.01 -15.54 13.96
C ASP A 132 -11.29 -15.61 15.46
N LYS A 133 -12.54 -15.94 15.88
CA LYS A 133 -12.93 -16.10 17.29
C LYS A 133 -12.86 -17.56 17.66
N HIS A 134 -12.02 -17.87 18.63
CA HIS A 134 -11.94 -19.18 19.24
C HIS A 134 -12.99 -19.33 20.36
N ILE A 135 -13.73 -20.40 20.33
CA ILE A 135 -14.72 -20.80 21.35
C ILE A 135 -14.57 -22.27 21.73
N SER A 136 -15.02 -22.63 22.90
CA SER A 136 -15.03 -24.03 23.34
C SER A 136 -16.17 -24.84 22.67
N ILE A 137 -16.07 -26.17 22.69
CA ILE A 137 -17.12 -27.07 22.26
C ILE A 137 -18.43 -26.80 23.04
N VAL A 138 -18.33 -26.50 24.32
CA VAL A 138 -19.48 -26.23 25.19
C VAL A 138 -20.20 -24.96 24.75
N GLU A 139 -19.46 -23.86 24.50
CA GLU A 139 -20.01 -22.60 24.00
C GLU A 139 -20.64 -22.77 22.62
N ALA A 140 -20.02 -23.55 21.72
CA ALA A 140 -20.57 -23.83 20.41
C ALA A 140 -21.89 -24.63 20.48
N THR A 141 -21.97 -25.57 21.43
CA THR A 141 -23.12 -26.47 21.57
C THR A 141 -24.29 -25.79 22.29
N LEU A 142 -24.04 -25.10 23.37
CA LEU A 142 -25.07 -24.47 24.22
C LEU A 142 -25.42 -23.05 23.78
N GLY A 143 -24.57 -22.43 23.02
CA GLY A 143 -24.60 -20.98 22.75
C GLY A 143 -23.91 -20.20 23.86
N ALA A 144 -23.41 -19.01 23.52
CA ALA A 144 -22.74 -18.13 24.46
C ALA A 144 -22.80 -16.67 24.00
N GLU A 145 -22.75 -15.74 24.97
CA GLU A 145 -22.45 -14.34 24.70
C GLU A 145 -20.93 -14.13 24.79
N VAL A 146 -20.30 -13.72 23.71
CA VAL A 146 -18.84 -13.53 23.65
C VAL A 146 -18.48 -12.10 23.28
N GLU A 147 -17.38 -11.60 23.83
CA GLU A 147 -16.83 -10.31 23.40
C GLU A 147 -15.95 -10.48 22.18
N ILE A 148 -16.20 -9.63 21.19
CA ILE A 148 -15.46 -9.53 19.94
C ILE A 148 -14.77 -8.18 19.90
N PRO A 149 -13.44 -8.13 19.74
CA PRO A 149 -12.74 -6.88 19.50
C PRO A 149 -13.08 -6.37 18.09
N THR A 150 -13.44 -5.10 17.99
CA THR A 150 -13.63 -4.41 16.70
C THR A 150 -12.64 -3.25 16.59
N LEU A 151 -12.56 -2.61 15.43
CA LEU A 151 -11.69 -1.44 15.22
C LEU A 151 -12.08 -0.25 16.12
N GLU A 152 -13.28 -0.23 16.67
CA GLU A 152 -13.82 0.87 17.51
C GLU A 152 -13.99 0.50 19.00
N GLY A 153 -13.64 -0.73 19.37
CA GLY A 153 -13.80 -1.25 20.73
C GLY A 153 -14.46 -2.62 20.74
N ASN A 154 -14.74 -3.16 21.92
CA ASN A 154 -15.36 -4.48 22.06
C ASN A 154 -16.87 -4.42 21.86
N VAL A 155 -17.40 -5.43 21.19
CA VAL A 155 -18.84 -5.63 20.94
C VAL A 155 -19.22 -7.02 21.44
N LYS A 156 -20.39 -7.16 22.06
CA LYS A 156 -20.95 -8.44 22.44
C LYS A 156 -21.64 -9.09 21.24
N LEU A 157 -21.26 -10.33 20.96
CA LEU A 157 -21.87 -11.18 19.95
C LEU A 157 -22.54 -12.36 20.62
N ASN A 158 -23.81 -12.57 20.33
CA ASN A 158 -24.55 -13.76 20.78
C ASN A 158 -24.33 -14.88 19.76
N ILE A 159 -23.73 -15.97 20.20
CA ILE A 159 -23.51 -17.20 19.41
C ILE A 159 -24.67 -18.15 19.68
N PRO A 160 -25.46 -18.53 18.66
CA PRO A 160 -26.53 -19.47 18.82
C PRO A 160 -26.03 -20.88 19.21
N SER A 161 -26.88 -21.62 19.91
CA SER A 161 -26.60 -23.04 20.17
C SER A 161 -26.51 -23.84 18.89
N GLY A 162 -25.54 -24.78 18.81
CA GLY A 162 -25.32 -25.61 17.64
C GLY A 162 -24.50 -24.96 16.53
N THR A 163 -23.84 -23.82 16.81
CA THR A 163 -22.93 -23.14 15.86
C THR A 163 -21.83 -24.08 15.42
N GLN A 164 -21.61 -24.16 14.10
CA GLN A 164 -20.64 -25.06 13.49
C GLN A 164 -19.26 -24.40 13.32
N PRO A 165 -18.15 -25.19 13.34
CA PRO A 165 -16.83 -24.67 13.02
C PRO A 165 -16.77 -24.05 11.63
N GLY A 166 -16.20 -22.84 11.52
CA GLY A 166 -16.08 -22.09 10.28
C GLY A 166 -17.30 -21.23 9.93
N GLU A 167 -18.34 -21.25 10.73
CA GLU A 167 -19.49 -20.36 10.57
C GLU A 167 -19.06 -18.90 10.74
N VAL A 168 -19.67 -18.00 9.93
CA VAL A 168 -19.28 -16.60 9.86
C VAL A 168 -20.44 -15.71 10.29
N PHE A 169 -20.20 -14.90 11.30
CA PHE A 169 -21.13 -13.86 11.75
C PHE A 169 -20.66 -12.50 11.22
N THR A 170 -21.55 -11.77 10.57
CA THR A 170 -21.25 -10.44 10.05
C THR A 170 -21.77 -9.36 10.99
N LEU A 171 -20.86 -8.60 11.55
CA LEU A 171 -21.16 -7.41 12.33
C LEU A 171 -21.40 -6.22 11.39
N LYS A 172 -22.66 -5.98 11.08
CA LYS A 172 -23.09 -4.84 10.26
C LYS A 172 -22.99 -3.53 11.04
N GLY A 173 -22.87 -2.43 10.33
CA GLY A 173 -22.90 -1.09 10.94
C GLY A 173 -21.56 -0.40 11.02
N ASN A 174 -20.83 -0.42 9.91
CA ASN A 174 -19.57 0.33 9.73
C ASN A 174 -18.44 -0.11 10.69
N LYS A 175 -18.34 -1.40 11.01
CA LYS A 175 -17.29 -1.96 11.88
C LYS A 175 -15.97 -2.23 11.14
N GLY A 176 -15.97 -2.23 9.80
CA GLY A 176 -14.80 -2.40 8.98
C GLY A 176 -14.00 -1.11 8.73
N ILE A 177 -13.22 -1.12 7.66
CA ILE A 177 -12.30 -0.05 7.28
C ILE A 177 -13.06 1.06 6.54
N SER A 178 -12.70 2.31 6.81
CA SER A 178 -13.27 3.47 6.11
C SER A 178 -13.00 3.41 4.62
N ARG A 179 -13.99 3.75 3.80
CA ARG A 179 -13.84 3.88 2.36
C ARG A 179 -13.14 5.19 2.00
N LEU A 180 -12.22 5.15 1.03
CA LEU A 180 -11.44 6.33 0.63
C LEU A 180 -12.28 7.52 0.15
N ASN A 181 -13.46 7.27 -0.37
CA ASN A 181 -14.40 8.30 -0.85
C ASN A 181 -15.29 8.88 0.25
N GLY A 182 -15.08 8.51 1.52
CA GLY A 182 -15.87 8.97 2.66
C GLY A 182 -17.28 8.37 2.76
N MET A 183 -17.67 7.46 1.87
CA MET A 183 -18.99 6.84 1.87
C MET A 183 -19.02 5.56 2.72
N GLY A 184 -18.98 5.73 4.06
CA GLY A 184 -19.13 4.64 5.01
C GLY A 184 -17.87 3.80 5.23
N LYS A 185 -18.06 2.69 5.91
CA LYS A 185 -17.03 1.69 6.23
C LYS A 185 -17.50 0.32 5.71
N GLY A 186 -16.58 -0.64 5.67
CA GLY A 186 -16.91 -2.05 5.45
C GLY A 186 -17.54 -2.69 6.68
N ASP A 187 -17.74 -4.00 6.60
CA ASP A 187 -18.25 -4.83 7.68
C ASP A 187 -17.12 -5.61 8.36
N GLU A 188 -17.40 -6.15 9.54
CA GLU A 188 -16.52 -7.08 10.21
C GLU A 188 -17.11 -8.48 10.17
N HIS A 189 -16.32 -9.44 9.71
CA HIS A 189 -16.67 -10.84 9.63
C HIS A 189 -15.96 -11.62 10.73
N VAL A 190 -16.72 -12.21 11.60
CA VAL A 190 -16.25 -13.04 12.72
C VAL A 190 -16.42 -14.49 12.34
N ARG A 191 -15.31 -15.18 12.08
CA ARG A 191 -15.31 -16.62 11.82
C ARG A 191 -15.11 -17.39 13.11
N ILE A 192 -16.01 -18.32 13.38
CA ILE A 192 -15.95 -19.15 14.58
C ILE A 192 -14.98 -20.31 14.37
N ILE A 193 -14.06 -20.47 15.30
CA ILE A 193 -13.17 -21.63 15.39
C ILE A 193 -13.50 -22.35 16.70
N VAL A 194 -13.95 -23.59 16.60
CA VAL A 194 -14.24 -24.41 17.78
C VAL A 194 -12.97 -25.14 18.20
N ASP A 195 -12.51 -24.86 19.40
CA ASP A 195 -11.30 -25.47 19.95
C ASP A 195 -11.67 -26.79 20.65
N ILE A 196 -11.06 -27.87 20.17
CA ILE A 196 -11.15 -29.19 20.79
C ILE A 196 -10.00 -29.32 21.80
N PRO A 197 -10.28 -29.53 23.10
CA PRO A 197 -9.25 -29.63 24.11
C PRO A 197 -8.36 -30.86 23.87
N LYS A 198 -7.05 -30.64 23.80
CA LYS A 198 -6.05 -31.71 23.63
C LYS A 198 -5.87 -32.54 24.90
N ASN A 199 -6.00 -31.91 26.06
CA ASN A 199 -5.84 -32.53 27.35
C ASN A 199 -7.15 -32.39 28.13
N VAL A 200 -7.68 -33.49 28.64
CA VAL A 200 -8.91 -33.55 29.44
C VAL A 200 -8.64 -34.27 30.76
N THR A 201 -9.22 -33.80 31.84
CA THR A 201 -9.14 -34.44 33.15
C THR A 201 -9.94 -35.75 33.15
N SER A 202 -9.75 -36.57 34.20
CA SER A 202 -10.49 -37.82 34.34
C SER A 202 -12.00 -37.61 34.47
N GLU A 203 -12.43 -36.56 35.15
CA GLU A 203 -13.81 -36.16 35.28
C GLU A 203 -14.41 -35.69 33.95
N GLN A 204 -13.73 -34.82 33.23
CA GLN A 204 -14.13 -34.36 31.88
C GLN A 204 -14.27 -35.53 30.91
N LYS A 205 -13.34 -36.51 30.96
CA LYS A 205 -13.41 -37.71 30.15
C LYS A 205 -14.63 -38.55 30.46
N GLN A 206 -15.06 -38.59 31.73
CA GLN A 206 -16.22 -39.33 32.15
C GLN A 206 -17.50 -38.65 31.66
N LEU A 207 -17.61 -37.33 31.81
CA LEU A 207 -18.73 -36.54 31.28
C LEU A 207 -18.88 -36.63 29.77
N LEU A 208 -17.76 -36.59 29.02
CA LEU A 208 -17.77 -36.75 27.57
C LEU A 208 -18.24 -38.16 27.15
N LYS A 209 -17.88 -39.20 27.90
CA LYS A 209 -18.37 -40.57 27.65
C LYS A 209 -19.87 -40.71 27.97
N GLU A 210 -20.39 -40.01 28.98
CA GLU A 210 -21.82 -39.99 29.27
C GLU A 210 -22.59 -39.26 28.19
N PHE A 211 -22.09 -38.11 27.74
CA PHE A 211 -22.65 -37.39 26.61
C PHE A 211 -22.72 -38.24 25.35
N ASP A 212 -21.65 -38.97 25.00
CA ASP A 212 -21.57 -39.82 23.82
C ASP A 212 -22.60 -40.93 23.83
N LYS A 213 -22.98 -41.50 25.01
CA LYS A 213 -24.03 -42.52 25.12
C LYS A 213 -25.43 -42.02 24.75
N THR A 214 -25.66 -40.69 24.93
CA THR A 214 -26.96 -40.07 24.62
C THR A 214 -26.93 -39.30 23.29
N TYR A 215 -25.77 -39.19 22.69
CA TYR A 215 -25.61 -38.44 21.43
C TYR A 215 -26.23 -39.22 20.25
N VAL A 216 -27.18 -38.58 19.58
CA VAL A 216 -27.74 -39.07 18.33
C VAL A 216 -27.12 -38.26 17.19
N PRO A 217 -26.28 -38.85 16.36
CA PRO A 217 -25.68 -38.14 15.24
C PRO A 217 -26.77 -37.61 14.30
N PRO A 218 -26.64 -36.40 13.74
CA PRO A 218 -27.59 -35.92 12.74
C PRO A 218 -27.65 -36.94 11.60
N LYS A 219 -28.86 -37.35 11.22
CA LYS A 219 -29.02 -38.17 10.03
C LYS A 219 -28.37 -37.42 8.88
N ASN A 220 -27.30 -38.00 8.32
CA ASN A 220 -26.73 -37.51 7.11
C ASN A 220 -27.84 -37.42 6.06
N SER A 221 -28.36 -36.22 5.84
CA SER A 221 -29.15 -35.93 4.64
C SER A 221 -28.19 -35.88 3.44
N GLY A 222 -27.49 -36.98 3.23
CA GLY A 222 -26.74 -37.21 2.01
C GLY A 222 -27.76 -37.08 0.89
N LYS A 223 -27.69 -36.01 0.13
CA LYS A 223 -28.21 -35.97 -1.22
C LYS A 223 -27.66 -37.26 -1.85
N GLU A 224 -28.55 -38.20 -2.16
CA GLU A 224 -28.18 -39.41 -2.91
C GLU A 224 -27.24 -38.99 -4.03
N GLY A 225 -26.01 -39.47 -3.95
CA GLY A 225 -24.97 -39.03 -4.85
C GLY A 225 -25.40 -39.25 -6.28
N PHE A 226 -25.19 -38.33 -7.16
CA PHE A 226 -25.45 -38.40 -8.57
C PHE A 226 -24.99 -39.75 -9.18
N PHE A 227 -24.10 -40.49 -8.54
CA PHE A 227 -23.57 -41.79 -8.92
C PHE A 227 -24.45 -43.01 -8.56
N ASP A 228 -25.39 -42.87 -7.61
CA ASP A 228 -26.28 -44.02 -7.29
C ASP A 228 -27.36 -44.27 -8.34
N LYS A 229 -27.65 -43.27 -9.18
CA LYS A 229 -28.56 -43.41 -10.33
C LYS A 229 -28.00 -44.27 -11.48
N PHE A 230 -26.69 -44.49 -11.51
CA PHE A 230 -26.05 -45.31 -12.56
C PHE A 230 -25.85 -46.78 -12.19
N LYS A 231 -26.14 -47.20 -10.95
CA LYS A 231 -26.02 -48.61 -10.52
C LYS A 231 -27.28 -49.42 -10.64
N LYS A 232 -28.38 -48.84 -11.14
CA LYS A 232 -29.63 -49.56 -11.42
C LYS A 232 -29.92 -49.54 -12.93
N LYS A 233 -29.10 -50.22 -13.69
CA LYS A 233 -29.43 -50.78 -15.00
C LYS A 233 -28.63 -52.05 -15.20
#